data_8357b035edba54c16dabeeadb50d171a
#
_entry.id   8357b035edba54c16dabeeadb50d171a
#
_cell.length_a   1.000
_cell.length_b   1.000
_cell.length_c   1.000
_cell.angle_alpha   90.00
_cell.angle_beta   90.00
_cell.angle_gamma   90.00
#
_symmetry.space_group_name_H-M   'P 1'
#
loop_
_entity.id
_entity.type
_entity.pdbx_description
1 polymer ?
#
loop_
_entity_poly.entity_id
_entity_poly.type
_entity_poly.pdbx_seq_one_letter_code
_entity_poly.pdbx_strand_id
1 'polypeptide(L)'
;CGHLYSPRRGISVEQNIFGRGESETESVRKTYNCLEPSLYVEDEMRLASWLEANVGLRYAFSRVKGKTWHSVEPRMALSFRISPMVALKASYTEMSQFAHCIASTYIDLPFNMWMPSTAGIKPSRARQAAAGVYLNLPHGMHVNVEGWYKHMDHLIEYFGVNALFPPLTEWDKSYVQGKGRSW
;
A
#
# COMPACT_ATOMS: atom_id res chain seq x y z
N CYS A 1 5.76 -18.37 -13.33
CA CYS A 1 6.73 -18.69 -12.28
C CYS A 1 6.22 -18.16 -10.95
N GLY A 2 6.07 -19.03 -9.96
CA GLY A 2 5.67 -18.65 -8.60
C GLY A 2 6.92 -18.33 -7.76
N HIS A 3 6.90 -17.23 -7.03
CA HIS A 3 7.94 -16.89 -6.07
C HIS A 3 7.36 -16.80 -4.67
N LEU A 4 8.04 -17.44 -3.70
CA LEU A 4 7.73 -17.32 -2.28
C LEU A 4 8.66 -16.27 -1.69
N TYR A 5 8.10 -15.14 -1.25
CA TYR A 5 8.84 -14.08 -0.57
C TYR A 5 8.42 -14.00 0.90
N SER A 6 9.37 -14.14 1.81
CA SER A 6 9.12 -14.08 3.26
C SER A 6 10.11 -13.13 3.94
N PRO A 7 9.86 -11.81 3.93
CA PRO A 7 10.66 -10.89 4.71
C PRO A 7 10.25 -10.92 6.20
N ARG A 8 11.21 -11.17 7.07
CA ARG A 8 11.07 -10.83 8.49
C ARG A 8 11.47 -9.37 8.64
N ARG A 9 10.50 -8.48 8.85
CA ARG A 9 10.77 -7.10 9.23
C ARG A 9 10.58 -6.93 10.73
N GLY A 10 11.65 -6.62 11.44
CA GLY A 10 11.57 -6.07 12.80
C GLY A 10 11.33 -4.56 12.68
N ILE A 11 10.18 -4.07 13.13
CA ILE A 11 9.91 -2.63 13.26
C ILE A 11 10.22 -2.27 14.71
N SER A 12 11.25 -1.48 14.94
CA SER A 12 11.55 -0.92 16.27
C SER A 12 11.24 0.57 16.24
N VAL A 13 10.49 1.02 17.24
CA VAL A 13 10.15 2.42 17.44
C VAL A 13 10.74 2.86 18.76
N GLU A 14 11.49 3.95 18.73
CA GLU A 14 12.11 4.59 19.88
C GLU A 14 11.54 6.00 20.02
N GLN A 15 11.00 6.33 21.18
CA GLN A 15 10.46 7.64 21.49
C GLN A 15 11.13 8.16 22.74
N ASN A 16 11.70 9.36 22.65
CA ASN A 16 12.23 10.11 23.80
C ASN A 16 11.14 11.02 24.34
N ILE A 17 10.74 10.81 25.60
CA ILE A 17 9.75 11.64 26.28
C ILE A 17 10.51 12.60 27.19
N PHE A 18 10.38 13.89 26.93
CA PHE A 18 10.91 14.94 27.84
C PHE A 18 9.88 15.21 28.94
N GLY A 19 10.20 14.78 30.17
CA GLY A 19 9.42 15.10 31.36
C GLY A 19 9.64 16.54 31.81
N ARG A 20 8.60 17.18 32.34
CA ARG A 20 8.66 18.56 32.89
C ARG A 20 9.24 18.49 34.30
N GLY A 21 10.55 18.83 34.46
CA GLY A 21 11.18 19.05 35.76
C GLY A 21 11.88 17.82 36.33
N GLU A 22 13.04 17.59 35.93
CA GLU A 22 14.16 16.71 36.23
C GLU A 22 14.50 15.87 35.00
N SER A 23 15.77 15.88 34.64
CA SER A 23 16.25 15.31 33.37
C SER A 23 16.28 13.76 33.38
N GLU A 24 15.15 13.12 33.52
CA GLU A 24 14.99 11.71 33.20
C GLU A 24 14.45 11.59 31.78
N THR A 25 15.35 11.32 30.85
CA THR A 25 15.00 10.92 29.49
C THR A 25 14.60 9.45 29.54
N GLU A 26 13.32 9.17 29.69
CA GLU A 26 12.80 7.81 29.56
C GLU A 26 12.67 7.46 28.08
N SER A 27 13.58 6.63 27.59
CA SER A 27 13.50 6.10 26.23
C SER A 27 12.61 4.85 26.22
N VAL A 28 11.40 4.97 25.70
CA VAL A 28 10.51 3.83 25.50
C VAL A 28 10.79 3.20 24.13
N ARG A 29 11.41 2.02 24.12
CA ARG A 29 11.64 1.22 22.91
C ARG A 29 10.61 0.10 22.84
N LYS A 30 9.78 0.10 21.79
CA LYS A 30 8.82 -0.96 21.52
C LYS A 30 9.12 -1.64 20.19
N THR A 31 9.38 -2.93 20.23
CA THR A 31 9.68 -3.73 19.03
C THR A 31 8.48 -4.57 18.64
N TYR A 32 8.06 -4.47 17.38
CA TYR A 32 7.02 -5.29 16.77
C TYR A 32 7.67 -6.28 15.80
N ASN A 33 7.53 -7.56 16.07
CA ASN A 33 7.91 -8.59 15.11
C ASN A 33 6.73 -8.82 14.17
N CYS A 34 6.93 -8.53 12.91
CA CYS A 34 5.96 -8.71 11.84
C CYS A 34 6.46 -9.78 10.86
N LEU A 35 5.61 -10.75 10.55
CA LEU A 35 5.86 -11.76 9.54
C LEU A 35 4.89 -11.53 8.38
N GLU A 36 5.43 -11.22 7.19
CA GLU A 36 4.64 -10.92 5.98
C GLU A 36 5.06 -11.79 4.78
N PRO A 37 4.76 -13.07 4.76
CA PRO A 37 4.97 -13.90 3.58
C PRO A 37 3.92 -13.60 2.51
N SER A 38 4.31 -13.75 1.27
CA SER A 38 3.40 -13.67 0.12
C SER A 38 3.75 -14.70 -0.92
N LEU A 39 2.73 -15.20 -1.59
CA LEU A 39 2.82 -16.08 -2.74
C LEU A 39 2.11 -15.40 -3.90
N TYR A 40 2.70 -15.42 -5.08
CA TYR A 40 2.04 -14.91 -6.27
C TYR A 40 2.21 -15.83 -7.45
N VAL A 41 1.23 -15.80 -8.35
CA VAL A 41 1.23 -16.44 -9.65
C VAL A 41 0.81 -15.39 -10.68
N GLU A 42 1.48 -15.39 -11.81
CA GLU A 42 1.22 -14.46 -12.90
C GLU A 42 1.43 -15.20 -14.23
N ASP A 43 0.54 -14.93 -15.17
CA ASP A 43 0.60 -15.50 -16.51
C ASP A 43 0.35 -14.40 -17.54
N GLU A 44 1.22 -14.36 -18.54
CA GLU A 44 1.15 -13.43 -19.66
C GLU A 44 0.78 -14.21 -20.91
N MET A 45 -0.40 -13.93 -21.44
CA MET A 45 -1.03 -14.67 -22.51
C MET A 45 -1.23 -13.81 -23.75
N ARG A 46 -0.84 -14.32 -24.90
CA ARG A 46 -1.26 -13.78 -26.17
C ARG A 46 -2.49 -14.55 -26.66
N LEU A 47 -3.68 -14.00 -26.39
CA LEU A 47 -4.96 -14.64 -26.71
C LEU A 47 -5.27 -14.56 -28.21
N ALA A 48 -4.82 -13.49 -28.86
CA ALA A 48 -4.93 -13.29 -30.30
C ALA A 48 -3.80 -12.36 -30.80
N SER A 49 -3.65 -12.19 -32.10
CA SER A 49 -2.66 -11.25 -32.65
C SER A 49 -2.91 -9.80 -32.26
N TRP A 50 -4.15 -9.48 -31.88
CA TRP A 50 -4.60 -8.15 -31.48
C TRP A 50 -4.90 -8.04 -29.97
N LEU A 51 -4.83 -9.14 -29.20
CA LEU A 51 -5.19 -9.18 -27.77
C LEU A 51 -4.10 -9.88 -26.96
N GLU A 52 -3.51 -9.13 -26.07
CA GLU A 52 -2.60 -9.61 -25.03
C GLU A 52 -3.25 -9.38 -23.65
N ALA A 53 -3.12 -10.36 -22.77
CA ALA A 53 -3.61 -10.30 -21.40
C ALA A 53 -2.52 -10.73 -20.42
N ASN A 54 -2.39 -9.99 -19.34
CA ASN A 54 -1.60 -10.38 -18.19
C ASN A 54 -2.54 -10.51 -17.00
N VAL A 55 -2.53 -11.67 -16.34
CA VAL A 55 -3.40 -11.96 -15.20
C VAL A 55 -2.54 -12.51 -14.07
N GLY A 56 -2.67 -11.90 -12.90
CA GLY A 56 -1.92 -12.31 -11.72
C GLY A 56 -2.79 -12.35 -10.47
N LEU A 57 -2.38 -13.18 -9.54
CA LEU A 57 -2.97 -13.28 -8.22
C LEU A 57 -1.85 -13.35 -7.19
N ARG A 58 -1.89 -12.45 -6.23
CA ARG A 58 -1.02 -12.49 -5.06
C ARG A 58 -1.85 -12.78 -3.82
N TYR A 59 -1.41 -13.75 -3.05
CA TYR A 59 -1.90 -13.98 -1.71
C TYR A 59 -0.83 -13.56 -0.71
N ALA A 60 -1.20 -12.71 0.22
CA ALA A 60 -0.31 -12.24 1.28
C ALA A 60 -0.99 -12.37 2.64
N PHE A 61 -0.21 -12.63 3.67
CA PHE A 61 -0.72 -12.52 5.02
C PHE A 61 0.29 -11.82 5.92
N SER A 62 -0.20 -11.19 6.98
CA SER A 62 0.63 -10.55 7.99
C SER A 62 0.22 -11.04 9.37
N ARG A 63 1.21 -11.40 10.20
CA ARG A 63 0.99 -11.81 11.58
C ARG A 63 1.76 -10.91 12.53
N VAL A 64 1.02 -10.23 13.41
CA VAL A 64 1.56 -9.32 14.42
C VAL A 64 0.85 -9.57 15.75
N LYS A 65 1.60 -9.82 16.83
CA LYS A 65 1.07 -10.02 18.20
C LYS A 65 -0.14 -10.99 18.26
N GLY A 66 -0.07 -12.10 17.53
CA GLY A 66 -1.13 -13.11 17.53
C GLY A 66 -2.34 -12.80 16.64
N LYS A 67 -2.45 -11.60 16.07
CA LYS A 67 -3.45 -11.27 15.05
C LYS A 67 -2.89 -11.58 13.66
N THR A 68 -3.69 -12.26 12.85
CA THR A 68 -3.36 -12.55 11.46
C THR A 68 -4.33 -11.84 10.52
N TRP A 69 -3.79 -11.19 9.51
CA TRP A 69 -4.53 -10.55 8.42
C TRP A 69 -4.18 -11.26 7.11
N HIS A 70 -5.17 -11.41 6.24
CA HIS A 70 -5.02 -12.04 4.93
C HIS A 70 -5.43 -11.07 3.83
N SER A 71 -4.75 -11.13 2.70
CA SER A 71 -5.10 -10.37 1.51
C SER A 71 -5.00 -11.24 0.27
N VAL A 72 -6.01 -11.12 -0.59
CA VAL A 72 -6.01 -11.63 -1.95
C VAL A 72 -5.99 -10.43 -2.88
N GLU A 73 -4.98 -10.37 -3.74
CA GLU A 73 -4.64 -9.20 -4.55
C GLU A 73 -4.62 -9.59 -6.04
N PRO A 74 -5.80 -9.58 -6.69
CA PRO A 74 -5.87 -9.81 -8.12
C PRO A 74 -5.29 -8.61 -8.89
N ARG A 75 -4.67 -8.93 -10.03
CA ARG A 75 -4.22 -7.94 -11.00
C ARG A 75 -4.49 -8.46 -12.40
N MET A 76 -4.91 -7.55 -13.26
CA MET A 76 -5.19 -7.85 -14.65
C MET A 76 -4.78 -6.66 -15.51
N ALA A 77 -4.15 -6.93 -16.63
CA ALA A 77 -3.89 -5.95 -17.66
C ALA A 77 -4.26 -6.53 -19.03
N LEU A 78 -4.92 -5.73 -19.85
CA LEU A 78 -5.34 -6.06 -21.19
C LEU A 78 -4.77 -5.05 -22.17
N SER A 79 -4.27 -5.53 -23.29
CA SER A 79 -3.77 -4.71 -24.39
C SER A 79 -4.45 -5.12 -25.67
N PHE A 80 -5.23 -4.23 -26.25
CA PHE A 80 -5.96 -4.39 -27.50
C PHE A 80 -5.25 -3.61 -28.59
N ARG A 81 -4.67 -4.29 -29.57
CA ARG A 81 -4.06 -3.67 -30.73
C ARG A 81 -5.09 -3.56 -31.85
N ILE A 82 -5.69 -2.36 -32.01
CA ILE A 82 -6.73 -2.11 -33.03
C ILE A 82 -6.08 -2.01 -34.40
N SER A 83 -4.93 -1.34 -34.47
CA SER A 83 -4.16 -1.18 -35.71
C SER A 83 -2.67 -1.04 -35.37
N PRO A 84 -1.75 -1.02 -36.35
CA PRO A 84 -0.34 -0.72 -36.10
C PRO A 84 -0.10 0.63 -35.43
N MET A 85 -1.05 1.56 -35.55
CA MET A 85 -0.96 2.91 -35.01
C MET A 85 -1.74 3.10 -33.71
N VAL A 86 -2.69 2.21 -33.38
CA VAL A 86 -3.64 2.41 -32.27
C VAL A 86 -3.69 1.18 -31.36
N ALA A 87 -3.43 1.39 -30.10
CA ALA A 87 -3.63 0.39 -29.05
C ALA A 87 -4.48 0.96 -27.90
N LEU A 88 -5.37 0.14 -27.36
CA LEU A 88 -6.07 0.41 -26.11
C LEU A 88 -5.48 -0.47 -25.02
N LYS A 89 -5.29 0.10 -23.82
CA LYS A 89 -4.88 -0.67 -22.65
C LYS A 89 -5.84 -0.42 -21.51
N ALA A 90 -6.12 -1.46 -20.75
CA ALA A 90 -6.91 -1.39 -19.54
C ALA A 90 -6.27 -2.23 -18.47
N SER A 91 -6.34 -1.80 -17.22
CA SER A 91 -5.82 -2.55 -16.09
C SER A 91 -6.69 -2.43 -14.85
N TYR A 92 -6.64 -3.48 -14.04
CA TYR A 92 -7.24 -3.52 -12.73
C TYR A 92 -6.26 -4.13 -11.74
N THR A 93 -6.12 -3.52 -10.56
CA THR A 93 -5.21 -4.00 -9.53
C THR A 93 -5.81 -3.80 -8.15
N GLU A 94 -5.71 -4.80 -7.30
CA GLU A 94 -5.93 -4.68 -5.87
C GLU A 94 -4.63 -4.88 -5.12
N MET A 95 -4.44 -4.13 -4.04
CA MET A 95 -3.27 -4.24 -3.17
C MET A 95 -3.62 -3.92 -1.73
N SER A 96 -2.92 -4.54 -0.80
CA SER A 96 -3.05 -4.28 0.63
C SER A 96 -1.71 -3.96 1.26
N GLN A 97 -1.75 -3.11 2.27
CA GLN A 97 -0.58 -2.68 3.01
C GLN A 97 -0.78 -2.99 4.49
N PHE A 98 0.11 -3.80 5.06
CA PHE A 98 0.04 -4.24 6.46
C PHE A 98 0.88 -3.39 7.40
N ALA A 99 1.73 -2.50 6.87
CA ALA A 99 2.50 -1.54 7.64
C ALA A 99 2.13 -0.13 7.19
N HIS A 100 1.87 0.74 8.16
CA HIS A 100 1.41 2.10 7.92
C HIS A 100 2.49 3.09 8.32
N CYS A 101 2.77 4.04 7.43
CA CYS A 101 3.58 5.20 7.77
C CYS A 101 2.68 6.19 8.51
N ILE A 102 3.01 6.46 9.75
CA ILE A 102 2.32 7.42 10.59
C ILE A 102 3.07 8.73 10.47
N ALA A 103 2.51 9.65 9.70
CA ALA A 103 2.98 11.02 9.60
C ALA A 103 1.95 11.94 10.26
N SER A 104 2.41 13.01 10.90
CA SER A 104 1.51 14.06 11.35
C SER A 104 1.15 14.95 10.17
N THR A 105 -0.14 15.10 9.88
CA THR A 105 -0.63 16.01 8.82
C THR A 105 -0.38 17.49 9.12
N TYR A 106 -0.15 17.81 10.39
CA TYR A 106 -0.01 19.22 10.84
C TYR A 106 1.42 19.67 11.05
N ILE A 107 2.38 18.75 11.19
CA ILE A 107 3.78 19.07 11.45
C ILE A 107 4.64 18.09 10.69
N ASP A 108 5.48 18.60 9.80
CA ASP A 108 6.53 17.84 9.15
C ASP A 108 7.58 17.43 10.19
N LEU A 109 7.35 16.28 10.81
CA LEU A 109 8.34 15.70 11.71
C LEU A 109 9.45 15.05 10.86
N PRO A 110 10.73 15.21 11.24
CA PRO A 110 11.86 14.69 10.47
C PRO A 110 12.00 13.17 10.53
N PHE A 111 11.01 12.47 11.06
CA PHE A 111 11.02 11.01 11.17
C PHE A 111 9.66 10.41 10.76
N ASN A 112 9.73 9.41 9.93
CA ASN A 112 8.58 8.59 9.55
C ASN A 112 8.49 7.40 10.50
N MET A 113 7.42 7.30 11.26
CA MET A 113 7.16 6.17 12.15
C MET A 113 6.33 5.13 11.42
N TRP A 114 6.85 3.90 11.30
CA TRP A 114 6.14 2.79 10.69
C TRP A 114 5.54 1.89 11.75
N MET A 115 4.23 1.66 11.66
CA MET A 115 3.50 0.77 12.57
C MET A 115 2.79 -0.33 11.80
N PRO A 116 2.82 -1.58 12.29
CA PRO A 116 2.10 -2.68 11.66
C PRO A 116 0.61 -2.62 11.95
N SER A 117 -0.20 -3.23 11.10
CA SER A 117 -1.62 -3.47 11.37
C SER A 117 -1.80 -4.30 12.64
N THR A 118 -2.70 -3.87 13.53
CA THR A 118 -3.00 -4.52 14.81
C THR A 118 -4.43 -5.08 14.81
N ALA A 119 -4.91 -5.55 15.96
CA ALA A 119 -6.30 -5.96 16.12
C ALA A 119 -7.28 -4.77 15.94
N GLY A 120 -6.86 -3.56 16.32
CA GLY A 120 -7.65 -2.32 16.21
C GLY A 120 -7.53 -1.63 14.85
N ILE A 121 -6.42 -1.86 14.13
CA ILE A 121 -6.14 -1.19 12.86
C ILE A 121 -6.00 -2.22 11.73
N LYS A 122 -6.98 -2.19 10.83
CA LYS A 122 -7.02 -3.07 9.66
C LYS A 122 -5.98 -2.64 8.62
N PRO A 123 -5.47 -3.58 7.79
CA PRO A 123 -4.63 -3.24 6.64
C PRO A 123 -5.32 -2.24 5.72
N SER A 124 -4.57 -1.28 5.19
CA SER A 124 -5.07 -0.42 4.12
C SER A 124 -5.23 -1.23 2.84
N ARG A 125 -6.30 -0.97 2.09
CA ARG A 125 -6.58 -1.63 0.81
C ARG A 125 -6.82 -0.59 -0.27
N ALA A 126 -6.19 -0.79 -1.42
CA ALA A 126 -6.41 0.03 -2.59
C ALA A 126 -6.90 -0.82 -3.76
N ARG A 127 -7.87 -0.30 -4.51
CA ARG A 127 -8.37 -0.85 -5.76
C ARG A 127 -8.23 0.22 -6.82
N GLN A 128 -7.60 -0.12 -7.91
CA GLN A 128 -7.34 0.82 -9.00
C GLN A 128 -7.76 0.21 -10.33
N ALA A 129 -8.50 0.97 -11.11
CA ALA A 129 -8.75 0.71 -12.52
C ALA A 129 -8.13 1.84 -13.35
N ALA A 130 -7.52 1.50 -14.47
CA ALA A 130 -6.98 2.46 -15.42
C ALA A 130 -7.29 2.02 -16.85
N ALA A 131 -7.47 2.98 -17.74
CA ALA A 131 -7.61 2.73 -19.16
C ALA A 131 -6.95 3.85 -19.96
N GLY A 132 -6.41 3.51 -21.13
CA GLY A 132 -5.74 4.50 -21.97
C GLY A 132 -5.71 4.13 -23.45
N VAL A 133 -5.53 5.14 -24.26
CA VAL A 133 -5.36 5.08 -25.71
C VAL A 133 -3.93 5.47 -26.04
N TYR A 134 -3.27 4.64 -26.82
CA TYR A 134 -1.90 4.81 -27.26
C TYR A 134 -1.87 4.93 -28.78
N LEU A 135 -1.32 6.03 -29.28
CA LEU A 135 -1.25 6.36 -30.69
C LEU A 135 0.21 6.46 -31.12
N ASN A 136 0.59 5.67 -32.12
CA ASN A 136 1.87 5.76 -32.80
C ASN A 136 1.64 6.50 -34.13
N LEU A 137 2.01 7.78 -34.19
CA LEU A 137 1.83 8.62 -35.33
C LEU A 137 3.06 8.59 -36.26
N PRO A 138 2.91 8.99 -37.55
CA PRO A 138 4.04 9.14 -38.43
C PRO A 138 5.11 10.09 -37.87
N HIS A 139 6.33 9.99 -38.38
CA HIS A 139 7.51 10.77 -37.93
C HIS A 139 7.98 10.47 -36.51
N GLY A 140 7.66 9.27 -35.95
CA GLY A 140 8.13 8.85 -34.64
C GLY A 140 7.44 9.53 -33.46
N MET A 141 6.29 10.15 -33.67
CA MET A 141 5.50 10.75 -32.59
C MET A 141 4.66 9.69 -31.88
N HIS A 142 4.67 9.72 -30.52
CA HIS A 142 3.86 8.88 -29.66
C HIS A 142 2.97 9.76 -28.79
N VAL A 143 1.67 9.50 -28.82
CA VAL A 143 0.68 10.18 -27.98
C VAL A 143 -0.06 9.15 -27.16
N ASN A 144 -0.14 9.38 -25.87
CA ASN A 144 -0.92 8.53 -24.95
C ASN A 144 -1.82 9.42 -24.09
N VAL A 145 -3.04 8.94 -23.90
CA VAL A 145 -4.02 9.53 -22.98
C VAL A 145 -4.50 8.43 -22.07
N GLU A 146 -4.33 8.62 -20.78
CA GLU A 146 -4.70 7.65 -19.75
C GLU A 146 -5.60 8.30 -18.71
N GLY A 147 -6.58 7.54 -18.26
CA GLY A 147 -7.43 7.88 -17.13
C GLY A 147 -7.40 6.75 -16.11
N TRP A 148 -7.49 7.10 -14.84
CA TRP A 148 -7.49 6.13 -13.75
C TRP A 148 -8.45 6.53 -12.64
N TYR A 149 -8.93 5.53 -11.91
CA TYR A 149 -9.72 5.70 -10.71
C TYR A 149 -9.18 4.78 -9.62
N LYS A 150 -8.91 5.33 -8.45
CA LYS A 150 -8.40 4.61 -7.30
C LYS A 150 -9.32 4.82 -6.09
N HIS A 151 -9.75 3.72 -5.49
CA HIS A 151 -10.48 3.70 -4.24
C HIS A 151 -9.60 3.09 -3.14
N MET A 152 -9.55 3.75 -1.99
CA MET A 152 -8.74 3.34 -0.86
C MET A 152 -9.62 3.18 0.38
N ASP A 153 -9.49 2.04 1.06
CA ASP A 153 -10.15 1.73 2.32
C ASP A 153 -9.11 1.65 3.45
N HIS A 154 -9.55 1.96 4.66
CA HIS A 154 -8.74 1.87 5.88
C HIS A 154 -7.47 2.72 5.85
N LEU A 155 -7.53 3.89 5.23
CA LEU A 155 -6.47 4.89 5.37
C LEU A 155 -6.40 5.34 6.82
N ILE A 156 -5.20 5.45 7.34
CA ILE A 156 -4.99 5.86 8.73
C ILE A 156 -4.83 7.38 8.79
N GLU A 157 -5.58 8.00 9.70
CA GLU A 157 -5.46 9.39 10.04
C GLU A 157 -5.38 9.54 11.56
N TYR A 158 -4.51 10.42 12.02
CA TYR A 158 -4.37 10.71 13.43
C TYR A 158 -5.53 11.59 13.93
N PHE A 159 -6.18 11.13 14.98
CA PHE A 159 -7.26 11.87 15.65
C PHE A 159 -6.86 12.22 17.07
N GLY A 160 -6.31 13.42 17.29
CA GLY A 160 -5.94 13.87 18.64
C GLY A 160 -5.27 15.23 18.68
N VAL A 161 -5.43 15.91 19.83
CA VAL A 161 -4.87 17.25 20.08
C VAL A 161 -3.35 17.20 20.30
N ASN A 162 -2.80 16.05 20.69
CA ASN A 162 -1.37 15.82 20.93
C ASN A 162 -0.69 15.18 19.74
N ALA A 163 -0.83 15.79 18.55
CA ALA A 163 -0.28 15.28 17.30
C ALA A 163 1.26 15.13 17.28
N LEU A 164 1.97 15.78 18.22
CA LEU A 164 3.43 15.77 18.27
C LEU A 164 4.02 14.45 18.76
N PHE A 165 3.36 13.79 19.70
CA PHE A 165 3.90 12.56 20.32
C PHE A 165 2.76 11.57 20.63
N PRO A 166 2.36 10.74 19.66
CA PRO A 166 1.36 9.71 19.94
C PRO A 166 1.91 8.72 20.96
N PRO A 167 1.11 8.33 21.98
CA PRO A 167 1.57 7.37 22.97
C PRO A 167 1.88 6.02 22.34
N LEU A 168 3.11 5.54 22.47
CA LEU A 168 3.56 4.27 21.90
C LEU A 168 2.80 3.05 22.49
N THR A 169 2.20 3.21 23.66
CA THR A 169 1.57 2.10 24.39
C THR A 169 0.19 1.75 23.85
N GLU A 170 -0.59 2.75 23.39
CA GLU A 170 -1.97 2.60 22.90
C GLU A 170 -2.18 3.39 21.60
N TRP A 171 -1.18 3.38 20.73
CA TRP A 171 -1.19 4.18 19.52
C TRP A 171 -2.40 3.89 18.62
N ASP A 172 -2.88 2.63 18.59
CA ASP A 172 -4.03 2.19 17.81
C ASP A 172 -5.38 2.79 18.26
N LYS A 173 -5.45 3.36 19.46
CA LYS A 173 -6.62 4.09 19.93
C LYS A 173 -6.65 5.57 19.51
N SER A 174 -5.51 6.09 19.08
CA SER A 174 -5.35 7.50 18.67
C SER A 174 -5.51 7.72 17.17
N TYR A 175 -5.81 6.66 16.40
CA TYR A 175 -5.97 6.71 14.96
C TYR A 175 -7.35 6.25 14.55
N VAL A 176 -7.90 6.94 13.54
CA VAL A 176 -9.14 6.56 12.87
C VAL A 176 -8.82 6.05 11.46
N GLN A 177 -9.67 5.16 10.96
CA GLN A 177 -9.56 4.66 9.62
C GLN A 177 -10.63 5.27 8.72
N GLY A 178 -10.18 5.91 7.66
CA GLY A 178 -11.01 6.57 6.66
C GLY A 178 -10.99 5.88 5.30
N LYS A 179 -11.62 6.53 4.34
CA LYS A 179 -11.65 6.12 2.92
C LYS A 179 -11.15 7.27 2.06
N GLY A 180 -10.46 6.94 0.97
CA GLY A 180 -9.98 7.90 -0.01
C GLY A 180 -10.37 7.51 -1.43
N ARG A 181 -10.43 8.50 -2.30
CA ARG A 181 -10.62 8.34 -3.74
C ARG A 181 -9.66 9.26 -4.48
N SER A 182 -9.22 8.82 -5.65
CA SER A 182 -8.31 9.59 -6.51
C SER A 182 -8.62 9.26 -7.97
N TRP A 183 -8.61 10.25 -8.84
CA TRP A 183 -8.83 10.18 -10.29
C TRP A 183 -7.98 11.21 -11.01
#